data_72cdb3d1d8d472b3a509c47e70a49623
#
_entry.id   72cdb3d1d8d472b3a509c47e70a49623
#
_cell.length_a   1.000
_cell.length_b   1.000
_cell.length_c   1.000
_cell.angle_alpha   90.00
_cell.angle_beta   90.00
_cell.angle_gamma   90.00
#
_symmetry.space_group_name_H-M   'P 1'
#
loop_
_entity.id
_entity.type
_entity.pdbx_description
1 polymer ?
#
loop_
_entity_poly.entity_id
_entity_poly.type
_entity_poly.pdbx_seq_one_letter_code
_entity_poly.pdbx_strand_id
1 'polypeptide(L)'
;MPSNDAVSSARPLQPAQTGPGPGKPGLVAFTAFREQLVRRRLGDGGPDVCRALTQALDHCLAALLPPELNRLAVVAVGGYGRGELCLYSDVDVMLLHGGRLPPGAVEAVLYPLWDARLTVGHAVRSVKEALTAARERTETATALLDARLVAGDACLVAELREGLGRLLRRGRLDLAGPLLTAERERRAREPEQLQEA
;
A
#
# COMPACT_ATOMS: atom_id res chain seq x y z
N MET A 1 20.41 14.30 -33.80
CA MET A 1 19.74 13.28 -33.01
C MET A 1 19.89 13.65 -31.55
N PRO A 2 18.94 14.26 -30.87
CA PRO A 2 19.01 14.46 -29.43
C PRO A 2 18.34 13.28 -28.73
N SER A 3 19.13 12.65 -27.85
CA SER A 3 18.72 11.57 -26.97
C SER A 3 17.71 12.09 -25.93
N ASN A 4 16.57 11.45 -25.88
CA ASN A 4 15.48 11.79 -24.97
C ASN A 4 15.53 10.85 -23.75
N ASP A 5 16.47 11.10 -22.83
CA ASP A 5 16.57 10.46 -21.53
C ASP A 5 15.85 11.32 -20.47
N ALA A 6 14.53 11.39 -20.56
CA ALA A 6 13.71 11.89 -19.48
C ALA A 6 13.06 10.71 -18.74
N VAL A 7 13.89 9.91 -18.06
CA VAL A 7 13.40 9.05 -16.96
C VAL A 7 13.05 10.01 -15.83
N SER A 8 11.75 10.31 -15.73
CA SER A 8 11.16 11.05 -14.62
C SER A 8 11.40 10.29 -13.33
N SER A 9 12.52 10.58 -12.68
CA SER A 9 12.75 10.25 -11.28
C SER A 9 11.80 11.12 -10.47
N ALA A 10 10.63 10.61 -10.15
CA ALA A 10 9.76 11.21 -9.16
C ALA A 10 10.56 11.30 -7.85
N ARG A 11 11.05 12.50 -7.57
CA ARG A 11 11.72 12.83 -6.31
C ARG A 11 10.76 12.48 -5.18
N PRO A 12 11.18 11.70 -4.15
CA PRO A 12 10.31 11.44 -3.02
C PRO A 12 9.91 12.79 -2.42
N LEU A 13 8.60 13.03 -2.30
CA LEU A 13 8.04 14.17 -1.60
C LEU A 13 8.47 14.05 -0.15
N GLN A 14 9.53 14.78 0.23
CA GLN A 14 9.91 14.92 1.63
C GLN A 14 8.91 15.86 2.30
N PRO A 15 8.37 15.51 3.47
CA PRO A 15 7.51 16.42 4.21
C PRO A 15 8.29 17.69 4.55
N ALA A 16 7.75 18.83 4.13
CA ALA A 16 8.19 20.11 4.64
C ALA A 16 8.06 20.05 6.18
N GLN A 17 9.12 20.45 6.90
CA GLN A 17 9.11 20.49 8.36
C GLN A 17 8.18 21.62 8.83
N THR A 18 6.88 21.39 8.73
CA THR A 18 5.87 22.15 9.44
C THR A 18 5.56 21.37 10.71
N GLY A 19 5.59 22.06 11.87
CA GLY A 19 5.28 21.46 13.17
C GLY A 19 3.95 20.70 13.15
N PRO A 20 3.64 19.87 14.17
CA PRO A 20 2.52 18.95 14.13
C PRO A 20 1.21 19.73 13.91
N GLY A 21 0.76 19.73 12.66
CA GLY A 21 -0.61 20.09 12.35
C GLY A 21 -1.56 19.11 13.08
N PRO A 22 -2.78 19.51 13.44
CA PRO A 22 -3.71 18.64 14.13
C PRO A 22 -4.02 17.45 13.23
N GLY A 23 -3.28 16.35 13.43
CA GLY A 23 -3.57 15.06 12.78
C GLY A 23 -5.04 14.73 13.00
N LYS A 24 -5.72 14.25 11.95
CA LYS A 24 -7.15 13.93 12.10
C LYS A 24 -7.31 12.96 13.29
N PRO A 25 -8.30 13.16 14.18
CA PRO A 25 -8.41 12.47 15.48
C PRO A 25 -8.32 10.95 15.39
N GLY A 26 -8.79 10.35 14.28
CA GLY A 26 -8.73 8.91 14.05
C GLY A 26 -7.32 8.35 13.96
N LEU A 27 -6.38 9.03 13.29
CA LEU A 27 -4.99 8.57 13.18
C LEU A 27 -4.22 8.70 14.50
N VAL A 28 -4.53 9.73 15.30
CA VAL A 28 -3.98 9.84 16.66
C VAL A 28 -4.44 8.65 17.51
N ALA A 29 -5.71 8.30 17.44
CA ALA A 29 -6.25 7.14 18.13
C ALA A 29 -5.62 5.82 17.62
N PHE A 30 -5.41 5.68 16.31
CA PHE A 30 -4.74 4.53 15.71
C PHE A 30 -3.29 4.38 16.19
N THR A 31 -2.51 5.46 16.22
CA THR A 31 -1.13 5.41 16.69
C THR A 31 -1.06 5.07 18.18
N ALA A 32 -1.94 5.64 19.00
CA ALA A 32 -2.04 5.30 20.41
C ALA A 32 -2.43 3.84 20.65
N PHE A 33 -3.36 3.31 19.86
CA PHE A 33 -3.75 1.91 19.88
C PHE A 33 -2.58 0.99 19.50
N ARG A 34 -1.85 1.31 18.41
CA ARG A 34 -0.65 0.58 17.98
C ARG A 34 0.44 0.59 19.08
N GLU A 35 0.72 1.74 19.70
CA GLU A 35 1.67 1.83 20.81
C GLU A 35 1.22 1.02 22.03
N GLN A 36 -0.06 1.03 22.35
CA GLN A 36 -0.59 0.23 23.46
C GLN A 36 -0.39 -1.26 23.22
N LEU A 37 -0.59 -1.74 22.00
CA LEU A 37 -0.34 -3.12 21.60
C LEU A 37 1.15 -3.48 21.74
N VAL A 38 2.05 -2.58 21.30
CA VAL A 38 3.51 -2.77 21.47
C VAL A 38 3.89 -2.89 22.96
N ARG A 39 3.37 -1.98 23.82
CA ARG A 39 3.68 -1.97 25.26
C ARG A 39 3.19 -3.20 26.00
N ARG A 40 2.09 -3.78 25.58
CA ARG A 40 1.50 -4.99 26.22
C ARG A 40 2.33 -6.24 25.99
N ARG A 41 3.44 -6.19 25.25
CA ARG A 41 4.29 -7.36 24.93
C ARG A 41 3.40 -8.56 24.55
N LEU A 42 2.51 -8.36 23.60
CA LEU A 42 1.65 -9.44 23.14
C LEU A 42 2.53 -10.49 22.48
N GLY A 43 3.00 -11.46 23.27
CA GLY A 43 3.56 -12.71 22.76
C GLY A 43 2.60 -13.44 21.82
N ASP A 44 1.35 -13.01 21.84
CA ASP A 44 0.24 -13.53 21.03
C ASP A 44 -0.15 -12.55 19.91
N GLY A 45 0.82 -11.87 19.28
CA GLY A 45 0.60 -11.04 18.10
C GLY A 45 0.11 -11.86 16.91
N GLY A 46 -0.96 -12.60 17.12
CA GLY A 46 -1.56 -13.48 16.15
C GLY A 46 -2.38 -12.73 15.10
N PRO A 47 -3.00 -13.48 14.18
CA PRO A 47 -3.81 -12.94 13.07
C PRO A 47 -4.88 -11.95 13.50
N ASP A 48 -5.38 -12.05 14.75
CA ASP A 48 -6.42 -11.17 15.29
C ASP A 48 -5.90 -9.75 15.54
N VAL A 49 -4.66 -9.60 16.00
CA VAL A 49 -4.02 -8.28 16.17
C VAL A 49 -3.81 -7.62 14.82
N CYS A 50 -3.32 -8.35 13.83
CA CYS A 50 -3.15 -7.84 12.47
C CYS A 50 -4.49 -7.40 11.87
N ARG A 51 -5.54 -8.17 12.09
CA ARG A 51 -6.89 -7.84 11.63
C ARG A 51 -7.43 -6.59 12.32
N ALA A 52 -7.26 -6.47 13.63
CA ALA A 52 -7.69 -5.30 14.40
C ALA A 52 -6.96 -4.03 13.96
N LEU A 53 -5.64 -4.10 13.73
CA LEU A 53 -4.84 -2.99 13.19
C LEU A 53 -5.30 -2.60 11.79
N THR A 54 -5.53 -3.59 10.93
CA THR A 54 -6.03 -3.36 9.56
C THR A 54 -7.37 -2.63 9.59
N GLN A 55 -8.33 -3.11 10.38
CA GLN A 55 -9.65 -2.49 10.48
C GLN A 55 -9.60 -1.06 11.07
N ALA A 56 -8.78 -0.84 12.09
CA ALA A 56 -8.60 0.48 12.68
C ALA A 56 -8.03 1.48 11.66
N LEU A 57 -7.04 1.06 10.86
CA LEU A 57 -6.48 1.91 9.82
C LEU A 57 -7.46 2.15 8.66
N ASP A 58 -8.22 1.13 8.26
CA ASP A 58 -9.27 1.26 7.24
C ASP A 58 -10.28 2.36 7.60
N HIS A 59 -10.74 2.39 8.85
CA HIS A 59 -11.65 3.44 9.33
C HIS A 59 -11.01 4.83 9.27
N CYS A 60 -9.72 4.92 9.63
CA CYS A 60 -9.00 6.20 9.55
C CYS A 60 -8.88 6.69 8.11
N LEU A 61 -8.48 5.83 7.19
CA LEU A 61 -8.30 6.17 5.77
C LEU A 61 -9.64 6.52 5.10
N ALA A 62 -10.70 5.79 5.42
CA ALA A 62 -12.04 6.10 4.91
C ALA A 62 -12.51 7.49 5.33
N ALA A 63 -12.17 7.92 6.55
CA ALA A 63 -12.52 9.26 7.05
C ALA A 63 -11.64 10.38 6.46
N LEU A 64 -10.49 10.05 5.85
CA LEU A 64 -9.62 11.02 5.18
C LEU A 64 -10.09 11.35 3.77
N LEU A 65 -10.79 10.43 3.12
CA LEU A 65 -11.22 10.62 1.74
C LEU A 65 -12.44 11.54 1.68
N PRO A 66 -12.33 12.74 1.08
CA PRO A 66 -13.49 13.61 0.90
C PRO A 66 -14.55 12.92 0.03
N PRO A 67 -15.83 12.96 0.45
CA PRO A 67 -16.91 12.26 -0.25
C PRO A 67 -17.17 12.81 -1.67
N GLU A 68 -16.73 14.03 -1.94
CA GLU A 68 -16.89 14.69 -3.25
C GLU A 68 -15.87 14.19 -4.28
N LEU A 69 -14.84 13.45 -3.86
CA LEU A 69 -13.81 12.93 -4.77
C LEU A 69 -14.32 11.72 -5.56
N ASN A 70 -15.03 12.01 -6.62
CA ASN A 70 -15.44 11.00 -7.58
C ASN A 70 -14.25 10.42 -8.34
N ARG A 71 -14.31 9.13 -8.68
CA ARG A 71 -13.28 8.42 -9.44
C ARG A 71 -11.89 8.42 -8.79
N LEU A 72 -11.88 8.35 -7.47
CA LEU A 72 -10.68 8.10 -6.66
C LEU A 72 -10.99 6.97 -5.68
N ALA A 73 -10.05 6.04 -5.54
CA ALA A 73 -10.10 4.97 -4.55
C ALA A 73 -8.80 4.92 -3.75
N VAL A 74 -8.91 4.73 -2.45
CA VAL A 74 -7.82 4.33 -1.57
C VAL A 74 -7.79 2.82 -1.53
N VAL A 75 -6.69 2.24 -1.96
CA VAL A 75 -6.51 0.80 -2.14
C VAL A 75 -5.36 0.34 -1.26
N ALA A 76 -5.61 -0.61 -0.38
CA ALA A 76 -4.59 -1.33 0.36
C ALA A 76 -3.94 -2.38 -0.56
N VAL A 77 -2.61 -2.50 -0.51
CA VAL A 77 -1.86 -3.48 -1.31
C VAL A 77 -0.88 -4.27 -0.44
N GLY A 78 -0.31 -5.34 -0.98
CA GLY A 78 0.64 -6.18 -0.24
C GLY A 78 0.08 -6.75 1.06
N GLY A 79 0.85 -6.74 2.14
CA GLY A 79 0.43 -7.25 3.46
C GLY A 79 -0.80 -6.53 4.00
N TYR A 80 -0.87 -5.21 3.86
CA TYR A 80 -2.06 -4.44 4.23
C TYR A 80 -3.28 -4.82 3.38
N GLY A 81 -3.09 -5.09 2.10
CA GLY A 81 -4.14 -5.57 1.20
C GLY A 81 -4.74 -6.90 1.65
N ARG A 82 -3.92 -7.84 2.13
CA ARG A 82 -4.33 -9.14 2.69
C ARG A 82 -4.99 -9.04 4.07
N GLY A 83 -4.98 -7.87 4.70
CA GLY A 83 -5.48 -7.72 6.08
C GLY A 83 -4.45 -8.14 7.15
N GLU A 84 -3.19 -8.19 6.80
CA GLU A 84 -2.07 -8.66 7.62
C GLU A 84 -1.17 -7.50 8.09
N LEU A 85 -1.76 -6.34 8.41
CA LEU A 85 -1.01 -5.20 8.93
C LEU A 85 -0.45 -5.53 10.30
N CYS A 86 0.88 -5.65 10.40
CA CYS A 86 1.56 -5.94 11.66
C CYS A 86 2.02 -4.66 12.37
N LEU A 87 2.44 -4.81 13.65
CA LEU A 87 2.85 -3.69 14.52
C LEU A 87 3.97 -2.84 13.92
N TYR A 88 4.89 -3.46 13.19
CA TYR A 88 6.09 -2.81 12.63
C TYR A 88 6.11 -2.79 11.10
N SER A 89 5.05 -3.26 10.45
CA SER A 89 5.00 -3.22 8.99
C SER A 89 4.72 -1.82 8.47
N ASP A 90 5.20 -1.57 7.26
CA ASP A 90 4.83 -0.40 6.49
C ASP A 90 3.35 -0.46 6.09
N VAL A 91 2.78 0.70 5.86
CA VAL A 91 1.42 0.86 5.34
C VAL A 91 1.49 1.06 3.84
N ASP A 92 1.17 0.02 3.08
CA ASP A 92 1.22 0.08 1.61
C ASP A 92 -0.14 0.46 1.03
N VAL A 93 -0.24 1.67 0.47
CA VAL A 93 -1.46 2.21 -0.12
C VAL A 93 -1.25 2.64 -1.57
N MET A 94 -2.27 2.46 -2.38
CA MET A 94 -2.34 3.02 -3.71
C MET A 94 -3.57 3.92 -3.84
N LEU A 95 -3.35 5.15 -4.33
CA LEU A 95 -4.41 6.04 -4.76
C LEU A 95 -4.70 5.74 -6.22
N LEU A 96 -5.80 5.02 -6.46
CA LEU A 96 -6.21 4.60 -7.78
C LEU A 96 -7.24 5.59 -8.34
N HIS A 97 -6.95 6.19 -9.49
CA HIS A 97 -7.82 7.20 -10.06
C HIS A 97 -8.28 6.88 -11.48
N GLY A 98 -9.45 7.39 -11.83
CA GLY A 98 -10.05 7.17 -13.15
C GLY A 98 -9.80 8.29 -14.17
N GLY A 99 -8.81 9.15 -13.92
CA GLY A 99 -8.49 10.27 -14.80
C GLY A 99 -7.75 11.39 -14.06
N ARG A 100 -8.17 12.63 -14.29
CA ARG A 100 -7.54 13.80 -13.64
C ARG A 100 -7.86 13.83 -12.15
N LEU A 101 -6.81 13.89 -11.32
CA LEU A 101 -6.96 14.09 -9.88
C LEU A 101 -7.23 15.57 -9.57
N PRO A 102 -8.16 15.86 -8.65
CA PRO A 102 -8.31 17.20 -8.10
C PRO A 102 -7.03 17.64 -7.38
N PRO A 103 -6.69 18.93 -7.40
CA PRO A 103 -5.59 19.46 -6.58
C PRO A 103 -5.81 19.13 -5.10
N GLY A 104 -4.74 18.73 -4.40
CA GLY A 104 -4.80 18.39 -2.97
C GLY A 104 -5.39 17.02 -2.62
N ALA A 105 -5.90 16.25 -3.60
CA ALA A 105 -6.52 14.94 -3.32
C ALA A 105 -5.52 13.91 -2.77
N VAL A 106 -4.29 13.93 -3.24
CA VAL A 106 -3.21 13.05 -2.78
C VAL A 106 -2.77 13.46 -1.38
N GLU A 107 -2.55 14.74 -1.19
CA GLU A 107 -2.10 15.36 0.06
C GLU A 107 -3.13 15.12 1.18
N ALA A 108 -4.41 15.20 0.87
CA ALA A 108 -5.49 14.97 1.83
C ALA A 108 -5.44 13.58 2.47
N VAL A 109 -4.92 12.57 1.74
CA VAL A 109 -4.79 11.20 2.23
C VAL A 109 -3.41 10.95 2.82
N LEU A 110 -2.32 11.37 2.14
CA LEU A 110 -0.96 10.99 2.52
C LEU A 110 -0.38 11.83 3.66
N TYR A 111 -0.64 13.14 3.70
CA TYR A 111 -0.07 13.99 4.74
C TYR A 111 -0.49 13.60 6.16
N PRO A 112 -1.77 13.29 6.43
CA PRO A 112 -2.14 12.81 7.76
C PRO A 112 -1.44 11.52 8.19
N LEU A 113 -1.11 10.62 7.26
CA LEU A 113 -0.37 9.39 7.56
C LEU A 113 1.08 9.69 7.96
N TRP A 114 1.74 10.61 7.24
CA TRP A 114 3.10 11.04 7.56
C TRP A 114 3.15 11.85 8.86
N ASP A 115 2.16 12.71 9.10
CA ASP A 115 2.02 13.46 10.36
C ASP A 115 1.89 12.51 11.56
N ALA A 116 1.19 11.37 11.35
CA ALA A 116 1.09 10.29 12.33
C ALA A 116 2.36 9.43 12.44
N ARG A 117 3.46 9.80 11.76
CA ARG A 117 4.75 9.09 11.74
C ARG A 117 4.64 7.63 11.30
N LEU A 118 3.71 7.33 10.42
CA LEU A 118 3.61 6.02 9.81
C LEU A 118 4.62 5.91 8.65
N THR A 119 5.28 4.76 8.55
CA THR A 119 6.04 4.43 7.34
C THR A 119 5.03 4.02 6.27
N VAL A 120 4.99 4.79 5.17
CA VAL A 120 3.98 4.62 4.13
C VAL A 120 4.66 4.35 2.80
N GLY A 121 4.46 3.14 2.28
CA GLY A 121 4.65 2.84 0.87
C GLY A 121 3.43 3.36 0.09
N HIS A 122 3.65 4.21 -0.92
CA HIS A 122 2.53 4.76 -1.66
C HIS A 122 2.75 4.78 -3.17
N ALA A 123 1.65 4.71 -3.91
CA ALA A 123 1.63 4.94 -5.34
C ALA A 123 0.36 5.71 -5.72
N VAL A 124 0.45 6.56 -6.73
CA VAL A 124 -0.70 7.25 -7.33
C VAL A 124 -0.74 6.86 -8.79
N ARG A 125 -1.80 6.17 -9.20
CA ARG A 125 -1.88 5.59 -10.55
C ARG A 125 -3.31 5.57 -11.06
N SER A 126 -3.46 5.75 -12.36
CA SER A 126 -4.65 5.31 -13.07
C SER A 126 -4.67 3.78 -13.18
N VAL A 127 -5.83 3.20 -13.48
CA VAL A 127 -5.95 1.75 -13.74
C VAL A 127 -4.99 1.29 -14.84
N LYS A 128 -4.86 2.09 -15.91
CA LYS A 128 -3.94 1.79 -17.02
C LYS A 128 -2.49 1.76 -16.58
N GLU A 129 -2.05 2.75 -15.79
CA GLU A 129 -0.67 2.83 -15.27
C GLU A 129 -0.38 1.69 -14.29
N ALA A 130 -1.34 1.33 -13.43
CA ALA A 130 -1.21 0.22 -12.52
C ALA A 130 -1.02 -1.12 -13.29
N LEU A 131 -1.82 -1.36 -14.33
CA LEU A 131 -1.69 -2.55 -15.18
C LEU A 131 -0.39 -2.57 -15.99
N THR A 132 0.10 -1.41 -16.43
CA THR A 132 1.39 -1.30 -17.11
C THR A 132 2.52 -1.64 -16.15
N ALA A 133 2.52 -1.04 -14.96
CA ALA A 133 3.53 -1.31 -13.93
C ALA A 133 3.54 -2.78 -13.47
N ALA A 134 2.37 -3.44 -13.42
CA ALA A 134 2.27 -4.87 -13.12
C ALA A 134 2.96 -5.75 -14.19
N ARG A 135 2.95 -5.33 -15.46
CA ARG A 135 3.62 -6.05 -16.53
C ARG A 135 5.14 -5.88 -16.51
N GLU A 136 5.60 -4.76 -15.99
CA GLU A 136 7.02 -4.41 -15.98
C GLU A 136 7.75 -4.91 -14.73
N ARG A 137 7.01 -5.06 -13.61
CA ARG A 137 7.60 -5.38 -12.30
C ARG A 137 6.77 -6.42 -11.56
N THR A 138 7.38 -7.55 -11.26
CA THR A 138 6.73 -8.67 -10.55
C THR A 138 6.28 -8.28 -9.14
N GLU A 139 7.08 -7.48 -8.42
CA GLU A 139 6.71 -7.00 -7.08
C GLU A 139 5.44 -6.16 -7.15
N THR A 140 5.29 -5.33 -8.19
CA THR A 140 4.06 -4.57 -8.40
C THR A 140 2.89 -5.49 -8.73
N ALA A 141 3.11 -6.49 -9.60
CA ALA A 141 2.07 -7.45 -9.96
C ALA A 141 1.56 -8.21 -8.73
N THR A 142 2.46 -8.74 -7.90
CA THR A 142 2.11 -9.46 -6.67
C THR A 142 1.38 -8.57 -5.67
N ALA A 143 1.86 -7.36 -5.44
CA ALA A 143 1.18 -6.41 -4.55
C ALA A 143 -0.24 -6.05 -5.02
N LEU A 144 -0.45 -5.93 -6.35
CA LEU A 144 -1.76 -5.62 -6.93
C LEU A 144 -2.72 -6.82 -6.94
N LEU A 145 -2.23 -8.06 -6.87
CA LEU A 145 -3.11 -9.23 -6.68
C LEU A 145 -3.81 -9.20 -5.31
N ASP A 146 -3.18 -8.61 -4.32
CA ASP A 146 -3.71 -8.41 -2.98
C ASP A 146 -4.51 -7.09 -2.85
N ALA A 147 -4.73 -6.35 -3.95
CA ALA A 147 -5.40 -5.07 -3.94
C ALA A 147 -6.80 -5.15 -3.33
N ARG A 148 -7.04 -4.37 -2.27
CA ARG A 148 -8.31 -4.30 -1.54
C ARG A 148 -8.78 -2.85 -1.43
N LEU A 149 -10.05 -2.62 -1.75
CA LEU A 149 -10.67 -1.31 -1.56
C LEU A 149 -10.73 -0.99 -0.06
N VAL A 150 -10.23 0.19 0.31
CA VAL A 150 -10.39 0.76 1.65
C VAL A 150 -11.51 1.80 1.62
N ALA A 151 -11.47 2.73 0.67
CA ALA A 151 -12.48 3.78 0.53
C ALA A 151 -12.54 4.29 -0.92
N GLY A 152 -13.66 4.91 -1.29
CA GLY A 152 -13.85 5.57 -2.57
C GLY A 152 -14.49 4.69 -3.64
N ASP A 153 -14.11 4.91 -4.90
CA ASP A 153 -14.78 4.31 -6.06
C ASP A 153 -14.43 2.82 -6.25
N ALA A 154 -15.37 1.95 -5.91
CA ALA A 154 -15.24 0.50 -6.07
C ALA A 154 -15.11 0.06 -7.54
N CYS A 155 -15.64 0.83 -8.49
CA CYS A 155 -15.58 0.49 -9.90
C CYS A 155 -14.13 0.49 -10.41
N LEU A 156 -13.27 1.38 -9.90
CA LEU A 156 -11.85 1.42 -10.25
C LEU A 156 -11.11 0.15 -9.82
N VAL A 157 -11.43 -0.36 -8.63
CA VAL A 157 -10.82 -1.60 -8.13
C VAL A 157 -11.34 -2.82 -8.91
N ALA A 158 -12.61 -2.83 -9.27
CA ALA A 158 -13.18 -3.88 -10.12
C ALA A 158 -12.51 -3.88 -11.50
N GLU A 159 -12.34 -2.72 -12.13
CA GLU A 159 -11.65 -2.55 -13.41
C GLU A 159 -10.19 -3.02 -13.34
N LEU A 160 -9.48 -2.66 -12.28
CA LEU A 160 -8.11 -3.12 -12.02
C LEU A 160 -8.05 -4.65 -11.93
N ARG A 161 -8.92 -5.26 -11.11
CA ARG A 161 -8.96 -6.73 -10.93
C ARG A 161 -9.28 -7.46 -12.24
N GLU A 162 -10.22 -6.95 -13.02
CA GLU A 162 -10.52 -7.51 -14.32
C GLU A 162 -9.34 -7.40 -15.29
N GLY A 163 -8.65 -6.25 -15.28
CA GLY A 163 -7.43 -6.02 -16.06
C GLY A 163 -6.32 -6.99 -15.70
N LEU A 164 -6.05 -7.19 -14.41
CA LEU A 164 -5.06 -8.16 -13.91
C LEU A 164 -5.45 -9.59 -14.32
N GLY A 165 -6.71 -9.96 -14.17
CA GLY A 165 -7.21 -11.27 -14.61
C GLY A 165 -7.02 -11.50 -16.12
N ARG A 166 -7.21 -10.48 -16.97
CA ARG A 166 -6.91 -10.57 -18.41
C ARG A 166 -5.41 -10.77 -18.68
N LEU A 167 -4.54 -10.08 -17.94
CA LEU A 167 -3.08 -10.22 -18.08
C LEU A 167 -2.61 -11.60 -17.68
N LEU A 168 -3.12 -12.15 -16.58
CA LEU A 168 -2.81 -13.51 -16.10
C LEU A 168 -3.25 -14.56 -17.14
N ARG A 169 -4.50 -14.50 -17.62
CA ARG A 169 -5.00 -15.46 -18.61
C ARG A 169 -4.25 -15.45 -19.93
N ARG A 170 -3.60 -14.33 -20.27
CA ARG A 170 -2.81 -14.18 -21.50
C ARG A 170 -1.32 -14.50 -21.29
N GLY A 171 -0.93 -14.98 -20.13
CA GLY A 171 0.48 -15.26 -19.81
C GLY A 171 1.38 -14.01 -19.86
N ARG A 172 0.80 -12.83 -19.66
CA ARG A 172 1.54 -11.54 -19.72
C ARG A 172 2.07 -11.06 -18.36
N LEU A 173 1.82 -11.84 -17.31
CA LEU A 173 2.42 -11.68 -15.99
C LEU A 173 3.19 -12.97 -15.71
N ASP A 174 4.51 -12.89 -15.72
CA ASP A 174 5.36 -13.97 -15.22
C ASP A 174 5.55 -13.77 -13.72
N LEU A 175 4.77 -14.52 -12.94
CA LEU A 175 4.85 -14.51 -11.48
C LEU A 175 5.73 -15.65 -10.95
N ALA A 176 5.92 -16.71 -11.72
CA ALA A 176 6.57 -17.93 -11.24
C ALA A 176 8.08 -17.77 -11.13
N GLY A 177 8.75 -17.32 -12.19
CA GLY A 177 10.20 -17.18 -12.22
C GLY A 177 10.77 -16.26 -11.14
N PRO A 178 10.32 -15.00 -11.06
CA PRO A 178 10.78 -14.06 -10.05
C PRO A 178 10.45 -14.45 -8.61
N LEU A 179 9.26 -15.05 -8.35
CA LEU A 179 8.91 -15.53 -7.00
C LEU A 179 9.81 -16.69 -6.54
N LEU A 180 10.12 -17.63 -7.43
CA LEU A 180 11.05 -18.71 -7.14
C LEU A 180 12.48 -18.20 -6.90
N THR A 181 12.89 -17.18 -7.61
CA THR A 181 14.20 -16.55 -7.41
C THR A 181 14.25 -15.86 -6.05
N ALA A 182 13.25 -15.03 -5.72
CA ALA A 182 13.15 -14.36 -4.43
C ALA A 182 13.11 -15.34 -3.25
N GLU A 183 12.40 -16.47 -3.39
CA GLU A 183 12.35 -17.51 -2.37
C GLU A 183 13.71 -18.19 -2.19
N ARG A 184 14.43 -18.48 -3.28
CA ARG A 184 15.80 -19.04 -3.21
C ARG A 184 16.77 -18.09 -2.52
N GLU A 185 16.71 -16.80 -2.86
CA GLU A 185 17.55 -15.77 -2.23
C GLU A 185 17.23 -15.60 -0.74
N ARG A 186 15.95 -15.67 -0.35
CA ARG A 186 15.54 -15.62 1.04
C ARG A 186 16.10 -16.80 1.83
N ARG A 187 15.94 -18.01 1.33
CA ARG A 187 16.49 -19.22 1.95
C ARG A 187 18.03 -19.20 2.05
N ALA A 188 18.69 -18.63 1.07
CA ALA A 188 20.14 -18.48 1.10
C ALA A 188 20.63 -17.46 2.14
N ARG A 189 19.76 -16.57 2.61
CA ARG A 189 20.05 -15.55 3.66
C ARG A 189 19.63 -15.99 5.05
N GLU A 190 18.79 -17.02 5.19
CA GLU A 190 18.44 -17.59 6.50
C GLU A 190 19.66 -18.31 7.06
N PRO A 191 20.21 -17.89 8.24
CA PRO A 191 21.34 -18.59 8.85
C PRO A 191 20.91 -20.00 9.27
N GLU A 192 21.80 -20.98 9.12
CA GLU A 192 21.62 -22.41 9.45
C GLU A 192 21.22 -22.70 10.92
N GLN A 193 21.02 -21.68 11.74
CA GLN A 193 20.78 -21.78 13.19
C GLN A 193 19.39 -22.28 13.60
N LEU A 194 18.49 -22.60 12.66
CA LEU A 194 17.16 -23.13 12.96
C LEU A 194 17.02 -24.65 12.69
N GLN A 195 18.12 -25.36 12.39
CA GLN A 195 18.09 -26.81 12.13
C GLN A 195 18.43 -27.68 13.35
N GLU A 196 18.74 -27.08 14.50
CA GLU A 196 19.01 -27.82 15.74
C GLU A 196 18.06 -27.37 16.88
N ALA A 197 16.79 -27.73 16.78
CA ALA A 197 15.87 -27.71 17.92
C ALA A 197 14.80 -28.80 17.74
#